data_1178b3a2270adeba606ddf7a48061c08
#
_entry.id   1178b3a2270adeba606ddf7a48061c08
#
_cell.length_a   1.000
_cell.length_b   1.000
_cell.length_c   1.000
_cell.angle_alpha   90.00
_cell.angle_beta   90.00
_cell.angle_gamma   90.00
#
_symmetry.space_group_name_H-M   'P 1'
#
loop_
_entity.id
_entity.type
_entity.pdbx_description
1 polymer ?
#
loop_
_entity_poly.entity_id
_entity_poly.type
_entity_poly.pdbx_seq_one_letter_code
_entity_poly.pdbx_strand_id
1 'polypeptide(L)'
;MQLTSTMKPFEIGDIFLGCTYVNNPDDDHMGDGRIMQFDKDWRPKGTLYTEGTRYFVVGCKIGPDGTLWGFDCHDHIAVQVSPDGKQTGSWDSGRSFGSINWHDDGNLLLGEYFIGTEIWKGTSAKLLDNGILGDGNIYKYTPDLKLIEVYDVETAVEPTMFKGVTHSTLHPSGDFITYTTETARRLMRYDLRNNQQMDDLDGYPDADPLDRSDKRWFIAPSYLADGRLMCTVADGLRIYAEDGKTIKDIPLPGYGWAQVTPDVDQRYALAANVWTGVAARIDLDKGVITESIDVGFTAPNRSLAGIAVYTGQGA
;
A
#
# COMPACT_ATOMS: atom_id res chain seq x y z
N MET A 1 8.50 11.09 -26.11
CA MET A 1 9.10 9.76 -26.38
C MET A 1 8.11 8.74 -25.85
N GLN A 2 7.70 7.76 -26.63
CA GLN A 2 6.75 6.76 -26.14
C GLN A 2 7.50 5.85 -25.16
N LEU A 3 7.00 5.74 -23.93
CA LEU A 3 7.56 4.83 -22.94
C LEU A 3 7.20 3.39 -23.33
N THR A 4 8.17 2.49 -23.23
CA THR A 4 8.00 1.09 -23.64
C THR A 4 8.18 0.19 -22.43
N SER A 5 7.16 -0.62 -22.15
CA SER A 5 7.20 -1.63 -21.10
C SER A 5 8.19 -2.74 -21.44
N THR A 6 8.99 -3.13 -20.44
CA THR A 6 10.05 -4.15 -20.56
C THR A 6 9.99 -5.21 -19.46
N MET A 7 8.90 -5.20 -18.66
CA MET A 7 8.69 -6.18 -17.59
C MET A 7 8.82 -7.61 -18.10
N LYS A 8 9.41 -8.47 -17.29
CA LYS A 8 9.69 -9.88 -17.62
C LYS A 8 8.70 -10.78 -16.88
N PRO A 9 8.54 -12.04 -17.30
CA PRO A 9 7.84 -13.03 -16.50
C PRO A 9 8.36 -13.07 -15.07
N PHE A 10 7.42 -13.28 -14.12
CA PHE A 10 7.72 -13.27 -12.70
C PHE A 10 8.50 -14.51 -12.29
N GLU A 11 9.48 -14.33 -11.43
CA GLU A 11 10.24 -15.40 -10.78
C GLU A 11 10.12 -15.24 -9.26
N ILE A 12 10.13 -16.36 -8.54
CA ILE A 12 10.03 -16.32 -7.06
C ILE A 12 11.15 -15.44 -6.50
N GLY A 13 10.75 -14.48 -5.66
CA GLY A 13 11.63 -13.46 -5.10
C GLY A 13 11.71 -12.17 -5.91
N ASP A 14 11.05 -12.07 -7.07
CA ASP A 14 10.96 -10.80 -7.79
C ASP A 14 10.24 -9.76 -6.92
N ILE A 15 10.81 -8.55 -6.91
CA ILE A 15 10.35 -7.40 -6.14
C ILE A 15 9.74 -6.39 -7.10
N PHE A 16 8.57 -5.88 -6.75
CA PHE A 16 7.84 -4.89 -7.54
C PHE A 16 7.69 -3.60 -6.74
N LEU A 17 8.08 -2.48 -7.33
CA LEU A 17 7.92 -1.14 -6.76
C LEU A 17 6.95 -0.33 -7.61
N GLY A 18 5.80 0.01 -7.04
CA GLY A 18 4.80 0.89 -7.65
C GLY A 18 5.16 2.36 -7.44
N CYS A 19 5.05 3.15 -8.51
CA CYS A 19 5.46 4.55 -8.51
C CYS A 19 4.88 5.32 -9.70
N THR A 20 5.39 6.54 -9.92
CA THR A 20 5.06 7.39 -11.07
C THR A 20 6.31 7.67 -11.89
N TYR A 21 6.15 7.80 -13.20
CA TYR A 21 7.08 8.53 -14.05
C TYR A 21 6.53 9.94 -14.24
N VAL A 22 7.03 10.88 -13.45
CA VAL A 22 6.48 12.23 -13.34
C VAL A 22 6.58 13.00 -14.65
N ASN A 23 5.47 13.56 -15.11
CA ASN A 23 5.39 14.38 -16.31
C ASN A 23 4.74 15.75 -16.07
N ASN A 24 4.24 16.02 -14.86
CA ASN A 24 3.67 17.30 -14.47
C ASN A 24 4.48 17.91 -13.29
N PRO A 25 5.14 19.07 -13.48
CA PRO A 25 5.91 19.70 -12.41
C PRO A 25 5.05 20.31 -11.30
N ASP A 26 3.76 20.55 -11.55
CA ASP A 26 2.84 21.18 -10.60
C ASP A 26 2.08 20.16 -9.75
N ASP A 27 2.16 18.87 -10.08
CA ASP A 27 1.54 17.77 -9.35
C ASP A 27 2.56 16.63 -9.22
N ASP A 28 3.05 16.38 -8.02
CA ASP A 28 4.09 15.40 -7.73
C ASP A 28 3.59 13.93 -7.74
N HIS A 29 2.31 13.73 -7.96
CA HIS A 29 1.69 12.42 -8.12
C HIS A 29 1.35 12.10 -9.58
N MET A 30 1.15 13.14 -10.41
CA MET A 30 0.67 12.99 -11.77
C MET A 30 1.77 12.58 -12.75
N GLY A 31 1.51 11.57 -13.55
CA GLY A 31 2.42 11.08 -14.58
C GLY A 31 2.00 9.73 -15.14
N ASP A 32 2.90 9.09 -15.88
CA ASP A 32 2.68 7.72 -16.30
C ASP A 32 2.88 6.80 -15.09
N GLY A 33 1.85 6.11 -14.67
CA GLY A 33 1.94 5.10 -13.62
C GLY A 33 2.89 3.99 -14.06
N ARG A 34 3.75 3.53 -13.14
CA ARG A 34 4.69 2.47 -13.46
C ARG A 34 4.93 1.51 -12.30
N ILE A 35 5.31 0.29 -12.67
CA ILE A 35 5.77 -0.73 -11.74
C ILE A 35 7.15 -1.17 -12.19
N MET A 36 8.16 -1.01 -11.34
CA MET A 36 9.53 -1.46 -11.59
C MET A 36 9.71 -2.86 -11.03
N GLN A 37 10.33 -3.75 -11.80
CA GLN A 37 10.63 -5.13 -11.44
C GLN A 37 12.12 -5.30 -11.19
N PHE A 38 12.45 -5.92 -10.06
CA PHE A 38 13.80 -6.30 -9.68
C PHE A 38 13.84 -7.80 -9.36
N ASP A 39 15.02 -8.42 -9.49
CA ASP A 39 15.22 -9.76 -8.94
C ASP A 39 15.41 -9.71 -7.42
N LYS A 40 15.51 -10.89 -6.80
CA LYS A 40 15.71 -11.02 -5.34
C LYS A 40 16.99 -10.35 -4.82
N ASP A 41 17.96 -10.03 -5.68
CA ASP A 41 19.23 -9.36 -5.37
C ASP A 41 19.20 -7.87 -5.77
N TRP A 42 17.99 -7.29 -5.95
CA TRP A 42 17.75 -5.90 -6.36
C TRP A 42 18.33 -5.51 -7.73
N ARG A 43 18.61 -6.47 -8.64
CA ARG A 43 19.02 -6.16 -10.01
C ARG A 43 17.79 -5.82 -10.85
N PRO A 44 17.80 -4.71 -11.59
CA PRO A 44 16.66 -4.34 -12.44
C PRO A 44 16.39 -5.43 -13.50
N LYS A 45 15.14 -5.88 -13.60
CA LYS A 45 14.67 -6.84 -14.62
C LYS A 45 13.85 -6.15 -15.71
N GLY A 46 13.02 -5.17 -15.33
CA GLY A 46 12.16 -4.47 -16.27
C GLY A 46 11.25 -3.45 -15.62
N THR A 47 10.43 -2.82 -16.43
CA THR A 47 9.46 -1.83 -15.99
C THR A 47 8.18 -1.98 -16.81
N LEU A 48 7.04 -1.93 -16.15
CA LEU A 48 5.74 -1.77 -16.77
C LEU A 48 5.30 -0.32 -16.63
N TYR A 49 4.95 0.33 -17.72
CA TYR A 49 4.18 1.58 -17.73
C TYR A 49 2.72 1.19 -17.85
N THR A 50 1.92 1.56 -16.84
CA THR A 50 0.55 1.10 -16.72
C THR A 50 -0.37 1.85 -17.69
N GLU A 51 -1.24 1.10 -18.36
CA GLU A 51 -2.24 1.68 -19.26
C GLU A 51 -3.50 2.08 -18.48
N GLY A 52 -4.08 3.22 -18.84
CA GLY A 52 -5.32 3.73 -18.24
C GLY A 52 -5.13 4.50 -16.93
N THR A 53 -3.92 4.64 -16.43
CA THR A 53 -3.59 5.40 -15.23
C THR A 53 -2.92 6.72 -15.57
N ARG A 54 -3.08 7.74 -14.69
CA ARG A 54 -2.42 9.04 -14.83
C ARG A 54 -1.66 9.47 -13.59
N TYR A 55 -1.70 8.64 -12.55
CA TYR A 55 -1.07 8.90 -11.25
C TYR A 55 -0.19 7.72 -10.83
N PHE A 56 0.42 7.86 -9.67
CA PHE A 56 1.29 6.82 -9.12
C PHE A 56 0.52 5.53 -8.79
N VAL A 57 1.22 4.41 -8.90
CA VAL A 57 0.66 3.10 -8.57
C VAL A 57 0.91 2.79 -7.10
N VAL A 58 -0.16 2.75 -6.30
CA VAL A 58 -0.14 2.42 -4.87
C VAL A 58 -0.57 0.97 -4.62
N GLY A 59 -0.33 0.50 -3.39
CA GLY A 59 -0.94 -0.71 -2.86
C GLY A 59 -0.60 -1.99 -3.61
N CYS A 60 0.60 -2.07 -4.20
CA CYS A 60 1.04 -3.27 -4.92
C CYS A 60 0.93 -4.52 -4.05
N LYS A 61 0.24 -5.57 -4.56
CA LYS A 61 0.10 -6.85 -3.87
C LYS A 61 -0.10 -8.00 -4.86
N ILE A 62 0.49 -9.16 -4.55
CA ILE A 62 0.29 -10.38 -5.34
C ILE A 62 -0.93 -11.13 -4.83
N GLY A 63 -1.83 -11.48 -5.73
CA GLY A 63 -2.98 -12.32 -5.43
C GLY A 63 -2.66 -13.81 -5.37
N PRO A 64 -3.60 -14.64 -4.86
CA PRO A 64 -3.42 -16.08 -4.77
C PRO A 64 -3.19 -16.78 -6.13
N ASP A 65 -3.64 -16.16 -7.21
CA ASP A 65 -3.43 -16.63 -8.59
C ASP A 65 -2.09 -16.16 -9.20
N GLY A 66 -1.28 -15.42 -8.42
CA GLY A 66 -0.02 -14.84 -8.87
C GLY A 66 -0.16 -13.51 -9.61
N THR A 67 -1.38 -12.99 -9.79
CA THR A 67 -1.61 -11.67 -10.41
C THR A 67 -1.11 -10.56 -9.50
N LEU A 68 -0.31 -9.64 -10.02
CA LEU A 68 0.07 -8.42 -9.33
C LEU A 68 -1.02 -7.37 -9.54
N TRP A 69 -1.54 -6.86 -8.44
CA TRP A 69 -2.48 -5.73 -8.40
C TRP A 69 -1.78 -4.44 -8.00
N GLY A 70 -2.26 -3.32 -8.53
CA GLY A 70 -1.86 -1.98 -8.13
C GLY A 70 -2.97 -0.99 -8.46
N PHE A 71 -2.96 0.18 -7.83
CA PHE A 71 -4.07 1.13 -7.89
C PHE A 71 -3.59 2.52 -8.24
N ASP A 72 -4.30 3.18 -9.15
CA ASP A 72 -4.34 4.63 -9.30
C ASP A 72 -5.58 5.14 -8.53
N CYS A 73 -5.38 5.51 -7.26
CA CYS A 73 -6.48 5.96 -6.41
C CYS A 73 -7.07 7.31 -6.82
N HIS A 74 -6.34 8.12 -7.60
CA HIS A 74 -6.83 9.41 -8.09
C HIS A 74 -7.85 9.26 -9.21
N ASP A 75 -7.64 8.30 -10.10
CA ASP A 75 -8.53 8.04 -11.25
C ASP A 75 -9.46 6.84 -11.04
N HIS A 76 -9.42 6.20 -9.88
CA HIS A 76 -10.23 5.04 -9.51
C HIS A 76 -9.93 3.78 -10.34
N ILE A 77 -8.68 3.63 -10.78
CA ILE A 77 -8.26 2.51 -11.63
C ILE A 77 -7.46 1.48 -10.84
N ALA A 78 -7.88 0.22 -10.90
CA ALA A 78 -7.04 -0.90 -10.52
C ALA A 78 -6.43 -1.55 -11.76
N VAL A 79 -5.13 -1.83 -11.72
CA VAL A 79 -4.41 -2.55 -12.78
C VAL A 79 -4.08 -3.96 -12.34
N GLN A 80 -4.12 -4.90 -13.27
CA GLN A 80 -3.80 -6.31 -13.07
C GLN A 80 -2.68 -6.70 -14.03
N VAL A 81 -1.63 -7.31 -13.48
CA VAL A 81 -0.46 -7.76 -14.24
C VAL A 81 -0.30 -9.25 -14.01
N SER A 82 -0.38 -10.01 -15.09
CA SER A 82 -0.22 -11.47 -15.03
C SER A 82 1.23 -11.89 -14.77
N PRO A 83 1.47 -13.13 -14.30
CA PRO A 83 2.82 -13.64 -14.06
C PRO A 83 3.73 -13.66 -15.28
N ASP A 84 3.22 -13.50 -16.49
CA ASP A 84 4.04 -13.33 -17.71
C ASP A 84 4.54 -11.89 -17.92
N GLY A 85 4.29 -11.00 -16.96
CA GLY A 85 4.79 -9.61 -16.97
C GLY A 85 3.96 -8.65 -17.82
N LYS A 86 2.71 -8.99 -18.15
CA LYS A 86 1.82 -8.17 -18.97
C LYS A 86 0.63 -7.66 -18.20
N GLN A 87 0.28 -6.40 -18.40
CA GLN A 87 -1.01 -5.89 -17.94
C GLN A 87 -2.12 -6.60 -18.71
N THR A 88 -2.98 -7.32 -17.99
CA THR A 88 -4.08 -8.11 -18.55
C THR A 88 -5.41 -7.40 -18.47
N GLY A 89 -5.51 -6.39 -17.62
CA GLY A 89 -6.72 -5.61 -17.46
C GLY A 89 -6.51 -4.33 -16.66
N SER A 90 -7.50 -3.46 -16.77
CA SER A 90 -7.72 -2.34 -15.86
C SER A 90 -9.20 -2.33 -15.49
N TRP A 91 -9.46 -2.04 -14.22
CA TRP A 91 -10.81 -1.94 -13.69
C TRP A 91 -11.06 -0.51 -13.21
N ASP A 92 -12.01 0.21 -13.84
CA ASP A 92 -12.56 1.43 -13.27
C ASP A 92 -13.52 1.02 -12.14
N SER A 93 -13.02 1.08 -10.92
CA SER A 93 -13.76 0.67 -9.73
C SER A 93 -14.84 1.67 -9.32
N GLY A 94 -14.80 2.88 -9.88
CA GLY A 94 -15.62 4.00 -9.45
C GLY A 94 -15.26 4.53 -8.06
N ARG A 95 -14.18 4.02 -7.42
CA ARG A 95 -13.74 4.40 -6.07
C ARG A 95 -12.22 4.45 -5.96
N SER A 96 -11.72 5.27 -5.04
CA SER A 96 -10.30 5.50 -4.80
C SER A 96 -9.66 4.38 -3.97
N PHE A 97 -9.63 3.14 -4.47
CA PHE A 97 -8.95 2.06 -3.74
C PHE A 97 -7.43 2.24 -3.74
N GLY A 98 -6.79 1.85 -2.62
CA GLY A 98 -5.34 1.92 -2.43
C GLY A 98 -4.76 0.71 -1.73
N SER A 99 -5.58 -0.22 -1.24
CA SER A 99 -5.12 -1.47 -0.64
C SER A 99 -6.06 -2.62 -0.99
N ILE A 100 -5.51 -3.84 -1.06
CA ILE A 100 -6.25 -5.06 -1.36
C ILE A 100 -5.80 -6.18 -0.45
N ASN A 101 -6.76 -7.02 -0.01
CA ASN A 101 -6.51 -8.27 0.68
C ASN A 101 -7.45 -9.33 0.12
N TRP A 102 -7.06 -10.60 0.25
CA TRP A 102 -7.90 -11.75 -0.13
C TRP A 102 -8.38 -12.44 1.13
N HIS A 103 -9.68 -12.57 1.26
CA HIS A 103 -10.33 -13.32 2.32
C HIS A 103 -10.33 -14.81 1.98
N ASP A 104 -10.40 -15.69 2.98
CA ASP A 104 -10.38 -17.16 2.80
C ASP A 104 -11.52 -17.70 1.92
N ASP A 105 -12.62 -16.95 1.81
CA ASP A 105 -13.73 -17.27 0.92
C ASP A 105 -13.47 -16.91 -0.57
N GLY A 106 -12.26 -16.43 -0.87
CA GLY A 106 -11.81 -16.00 -2.19
C GLY A 106 -12.23 -14.57 -2.57
N ASN A 107 -12.98 -13.89 -1.72
CA ASN A 107 -13.41 -12.52 -1.96
C ASN A 107 -12.28 -11.50 -1.70
N LEU A 108 -12.42 -10.32 -2.30
CA LEU A 108 -11.49 -9.22 -2.19
C LEU A 108 -11.96 -8.24 -1.10
N LEU A 109 -11.04 -7.78 -0.27
CA LEU A 109 -11.24 -6.68 0.68
C LEU A 109 -10.40 -5.49 0.23
N LEU A 110 -11.05 -4.40 -0.15
CA LEU A 110 -10.45 -3.21 -0.72
C LEU A 110 -10.62 -2.02 0.23
N GLY A 111 -9.52 -1.35 0.57
CA GLY A 111 -9.55 -0.13 1.35
C GLY A 111 -9.70 1.10 0.45
N GLU A 112 -10.69 1.95 0.72
CA GLU A 112 -10.87 3.20 -0.01
C GLU A 112 -9.95 4.29 0.54
N TYR A 113 -9.10 4.82 -0.33
CA TYR A 113 -7.95 5.67 0.02
C TYR A 113 -8.35 7.09 0.44
N PHE A 114 -9.36 7.66 -0.24
CA PHE A 114 -9.80 9.04 -0.02
C PHE A 114 -11.07 9.14 0.81
N ILE A 115 -11.25 10.28 1.48
CA ILE A 115 -12.49 10.69 2.14
C ILE A 115 -12.80 12.15 1.85
N GLY A 116 -14.05 12.53 2.11
CA GLY A 116 -14.49 13.93 2.16
C GLY A 116 -14.49 14.65 0.83
N THR A 117 -14.24 15.94 0.84
CA THR A 117 -14.40 16.82 -0.33
C THR A 117 -13.17 17.67 -0.63
N GLU A 118 -12.14 17.66 0.22
CA GLU A 118 -11.00 18.55 0.09
C GLU A 118 -9.89 17.89 -0.73
N ILE A 119 -9.59 18.45 -1.90
CA ILE A 119 -8.47 18.08 -2.74
C ILE A 119 -7.26 18.93 -2.35
N TRP A 120 -6.10 18.30 -2.16
CA TRP A 120 -4.88 19.03 -1.87
C TRP A 120 -4.50 19.95 -3.01
N LYS A 121 -4.03 21.15 -2.65
CA LYS A 121 -3.58 22.13 -3.63
C LYS A 121 -2.42 21.57 -4.47
N GLY A 122 -2.55 21.64 -5.78
CA GLY A 122 -1.54 21.18 -6.73
C GLY A 122 -1.74 19.74 -7.19
N THR A 123 -2.80 19.07 -6.74
CA THR A 123 -3.19 17.75 -7.24
C THR A 123 -4.66 17.73 -7.67
N SER A 124 -5.09 16.64 -8.28
CA SER A 124 -6.47 16.41 -8.68
C SER A 124 -6.89 14.99 -8.37
N ALA A 125 -8.20 14.76 -8.26
CA ALA A 125 -8.78 13.44 -8.08
C ALA A 125 -10.18 13.39 -8.69
N LYS A 126 -10.58 12.21 -9.15
CA LYS A 126 -11.93 11.94 -9.60
C LYS A 126 -12.87 11.96 -8.39
N LEU A 127 -14.02 12.58 -8.53
CA LEU A 127 -15.07 12.58 -7.53
C LEU A 127 -16.08 11.46 -7.80
N LEU A 128 -16.72 10.98 -6.75
CA LEU A 128 -17.91 10.14 -6.87
C LEU A 128 -19.10 10.93 -7.39
N ASP A 129 -20.16 10.26 -7.84
CA ASP A 129 -21.37 10.91 -8.40
C ASP A 129 -22.06 11.88 -7.44
N ASN A 130 -21.88 11.67 -6.13
CA ASN A 130 -22.41 12.56 -5.08
C ASN A 130 -21.49 13.76 -4.77
N GLY A 131 -20.38 13.92 -5.48
CA GLY A 131 -19.47 15.06 -5.38
C GLY A 131 -18.44 14.96 -4.25
N ILE A 132 -18.26 13.79 -3.64
CA ILE A 132 -17.19 13.55 -2.64
C ILE A 132 -16.05 12.74 -3.25
N LEU A 133 -14.91 12.71 -2.57
CA LEU A 133 -13.74 11.92 -2.96
C LEU A 133 -13.90 10.44 -2.63
N GLY A 134 -14.54 10.13 -1.51
CA GLY A 134 -14.79 8.79 -1.01
C GLY A 134 -15.38 8.81 0.40
N ASP A 135 -15.80 7.65 0.87
CA ASP A 135 -16.34 7.41 2.21
C ASP A 135 -15.24 6.88 3.17
N GLY A 136 -14.12 6.39 2.62
CA GLY A 136 -12.99 5.85 3.39
C GLY A 136 -13.25 4.49 4.01
N ASN A 137 -14.17 3.71 3.46
CA ASN A 137 -14.59 2.43 3.99
C ASN A 137 -13.77 1.24 3.45
N ILE A 138 -14.05 0.04 3.99
CA ILE A 138 -13.57 -1.22 3.43
C ILE A 138 -14.71 -1.87 2.66
N TYR A 139 -14.40 -2.30 1.44
CA TYR A 139 -15.37 -2.86 0.50
C TYR A 139 -15.03 -4.31 0.20
N LYS A 140 -16.03 -5.21 0.31
CA LYS A 140 -15.89 -6.60 -0.07
C LYS A 140 -16.48 -6.85 -1.45
N TYR A 141 -15.67 -7.43 -2.33
CA TYR A 141 -16.05 -7.78 -3.71
C TYR A 141 -15.86 -9.27 -3.95
N THR A 142 -16.66 -9.83 -4.84
CA THR A 142 -16.40 -11.16 -5.41
C THR A 142 -15.16 -11.13 -6.31
N PRO A 143 -14.57 -12.30 -6.67
CA PRO A 143 -13.47 -12.35 -7.64
C PRO A 143 -13.81 -11.78 -9.02
N ASP A 144 -15.10 -11.78 -9.40
CA ASP A 144 -15.62 -11.18 -10.62
C ASP A 144 -16.02 -9.70 -10.43
N LEU A 145 -15.49 -9.04 -9.39
CA LEU A 145 -15.57 -7.61 -9.11
C LEU A 145 -17.00 -7.08 -8.88
N LYS A 146 -17.87 -7.89 -8.30
CA LYS A 146 -19.20 -7.47 -7.85
C LYS A 146 -19.17 -7.12 -6.37
N LEU A 147 -19.67 -5.95 -6.01
CA LEU A 147 -19.78 -5.52 -4.61
C LEU A 147 -20.72 -6.47 -3.83
N ILE A 148 -20.25 -6.96 -2.67
CA ILE A 148 -21.01 -7.81 -1.75
C ILE A 148 -21.41 -7.03 -0.50
N GLU A 149 -20.43 -6.30 0.09
CA GLU A 149 -20.58 -5.71 1.42
C GLU A 149 -19.69 -4.46 1.58
N VAL A 150 -20.11 -3.56 2.42
CA VAL A 150 -19.35 -2.38 2.83
C VAL A 150 -19.23 -2.40 4.35
N TYR A 151 -18.00 -2.33 4.84
CA TYR A 151 -17.68 -2.20 6.25
C TYR A 151 -17.43 -0.73 6.56
N ASP A 152 -18.32 -0.15 7.37
CA ASP A 152 -18.25 1.23 7.82
C ASP A 152 -17.22 1.33 8.96
N VAL A 153 -16.02 1.76 8.62
CA VAL A 153 -14.87 1.77 9.52
C VAL A 153 -14.53 3.19 9.97
N GLU A 154 -13.97 3.32 11.16
CA GLU A 154 -13.44 4.60 11.61
C GLU A 154 -12.26 5.04 10.72
N THR A 155 -12.21 6.33 10.39
CA THR A 155 -11.13 6.95 9.62
C THR A 155 -10.59 8.18 10.33
N ALA A 156 -9.76 8.98 9.67
CA ALA A 156 -9.29 10.24 10.22
C ALA A 156 -10.41 11.28 10.32
N VAL A 157 -10.27 12.19 11.28
CA VAL A 157 -11.24 13.28 11.49
C VAL A 157 -11.18 14.38 10.42
N GLU A 158 -10.08 14.43 9.65
CA GLU A 158 -9.91 15.42 8.58
C GLU A 158 -10.64 14.97 7.31
N PRO A 159 -11.50 15.80 6.69
CA PRO A 159 -12.27 15.43 5.50
C PRO A 159 -11.47 15.58 4.20
N THR A 160 -10.18 15.29 4.22
CA THR A 160 -9.27 15.48 3.07
C THR A 160 -8.92 14.17 2.40
N MET A 161 -8.46 14.24 1.14
CA MET A 161 -7.87 13.09 0.47
C MET A 161 -6.70 12.49 1.28
N PHE A 162 -6.37 11.22 1.07
CA PHE A 162 -5.37 10.43 1.80
C PHE A 162 -5.73 10.09 3.26
N LYS A 163 -6.98 10.23 3.66
CA LYS A 163 -7.44 10.03 5.05
C LYS A 163 -8.48 8.92 5.21
N GLY A 164 -8.80 8.19 4.15
CA GLY A 164 -9.57 6.95 4.20
C GLY A 164 -8.71 5.77 4.65
N VAL A 165 -9.08 4.55 4.27
CA VAL A 165 -8.28 3.34 4.49
C VAL A 165 -7.15 3.27 3.47
N THR A 166 -6.03 3.93 3.77
CA THR A 166 -4.92 4.04 2.82
C THR A 166 -4.09 2.77 2.73
N HIS A 167 -3.88 2.11 3.86
CA HIS A 167 -3.14 0.87 3.96
C HIS A 167 -3.91 -0.11 4.84
N SER A 168 -3.98 -1.36 4.42
CA SER A 168 -4.64 -2.41 5.18
C SER A 168 -3.99 -3.77 4.98
N THR A 169 -4.13 -4.63 5.99
CA THR A 169 -3.68 -6.01 5.96
C THR A 169 -4.66 -6.90 6.71
N LEU A 170 -5.05 -8.01 6.07
CA LEU A 170 -5.92 -9.00 6.70
C LEU A 170 -5.09 -9.85 7.67
N HIS A 171 -5.61 -10.09 8.87
CA HIS A 171 -5.01 -11.03 9.80
C HIS A 171 -5.04 -12.46 9.22
N PRO A 172 -4.01 -13.31 9.46
CA PRO A 172 -3.97 -14.67 8.92
C PRO A 172 -5.16 -15.56 9.30
N SER A 173 -5.89 -15.24 10.38
CA SER A 173 -7.14 -15.94 10.72
C SER A 173 -8.32 -15.61 9.80
N GLY A 174 -8.23 -14.53 9.02
CA GLY A 174 -9.35 -14.03 8.23
C GLY A 174 -10.42 -13.26 9.01
N ASP A 175 -10.33 -13.19 10.35
CA ASP A 175 -11.41 -12.66 11.19
C ASP A 175 -11.47 -11.14 11.26
N PHE A 176 -10.32 -10.48 11.14
CA PHE A 176 -10.23 -9.02 11.25
C PHE A 176 -9.16 -8.42 10.34
N ILE A 177 -9.31 -7.15 10.04
CA ILE A 177 -8.37 -6.37 9.25
C ILE A 177 -7.72 -5.29 10.12
N THR A 178 -6.41 -5.11 9.97
CA THR A 178 -5.66 -3.99 10.55
C THR A 178 -5.39 -2.96 9.48
N TYR A 179 -5.62 -1.69 9.79
CA TYR A 179 -5.54 -0.62 8.80
C TYR A 179 -5.10 0.71 9.42
N THR A 180 -4.68 1.61 8.56
CA THR A 180 -4.31 2.98 8.88
C THR A 180 -4.94 3.96 7.88
N THR A 181 -5.01 5.21 8.27
CA THR A 181 -5.10 6.35 7.34
C THR A 181 -3.69 6.91 7.14
N GLU A 182 -3.43 7.61 6.05
CA GLU A 182 -2.11 8.21 5.87
C GLU A 182 -1.78 9.21 6.98
N THR A 183 -0.58 9.10 7.52
CA THR A 183 -0.14 9.88 8.69
C THR A 183 -0.99 9.66 9.95
N ALA A 184 -1.58 8.47 10.08
CA ALA A 184 -2.42 8.15 11.23
C ALA A 184 -1.66 8.23 12.56
N ARG A 185 -2.40 8.61 13.59
CA ARG A 185 -1.98 8.51 14.99
C ARG A 185 -2.48 7.23 15.66
N ARG A 186 -3.19 6.39 14.89
CA ARG A 186 -3.86 5.18 15.35
C ARG A 186 -3.55 4.03 14.39
N LEU A 187 -3.30 2.86 14.94
CA LEU A 187 -3.25 1.59 14.22
C LEU A 187 -4.55 0.85 14.54
N MET A 188 -5.49 0.93 13.62
CA MET A 188 -6.88 0.55 13.83
C MET A 188 -7.15 -0.89 13.41
N ARG A 189 -8.20 -1.49 13.98
CA ARG A 189 -8.65 -2.85 13.64
C ARG A 189 -10.15 -2.91 13.49
N TYR A 190 -10.62 -3.76 12.57
CA TYR A 190 -12.03 -3.99 12.35
C TYR A 190 -12.35 -5.47 12.30
N ASP A 191 -13.31 -5.93 13.10
CA ASP A 191 -13.80 -7.30 13.13
C ASP A 191 -14.77 -7.52 11.97
N LEU A 192 -14.33 -8.30 10.96
CA LEU A 192 -15.11 -8.58 9.76
C LEU A 192 -16.26 -9.57 10.05
N ARG A 193 -16.08 -10.45 11.05
CA ARG A 193 -17.07 -11.46 11.42
C ARG A 193 -18.27 -10.85 12.13
N ASN A 194 -18.01 -9.93 13.06
CA ASN A 194 -19.04 -9.29 13.87
C ASN A 194 -19.46 -7.91 13.34
N ASN A 195 -18.82 -7.47 12.24
CA ASN A 195 -19.07 -6.18 11.59
C ASN A 195 -19.00 -5.02 12.57
N GLN A 196 -17.85 -4.88 13.27
CA GLN A 196 -17.69 -3.85 14.30
C GLN A 196 -16.26 -3.35 14.42
N GLN A 197 -16.12 -2.07 14.77
CA GLN A 197 -14.84 -1.47 15.11
C GLN A 197 -14.29 -2.14 16.38
N MET A 198 -12.99 -2.48 16.36
CA MET A 198 -12.25 -3.02 17.51
C MET A 198 -11.45 -1.89 18.19
N ASP A 199 -10.95 -2.16 19.39
CA ASP A 199 -9.95 -1.30 20.01
C ASP A 199 -8.71 -1.18 19.13
N ASP A 200 -8.12 0.01 19.10
CA ASP A 200 -6.86 0.24 18.42
C ASP A 200 -5.79 -0.72 18.90
N LEU A 201 -4.95 -1.20 17.97
CA LEU A 201 -3.80 -2.01 18.35
C LEU A 201 -2.73 -1.16 19.04
N ASP A 202 -2.52 0.05 18.53
CA ASP A 202 -1.55 1.02 19.03
C ASP A 202 -2.01 2.44 18.70
N GLY A 203 -1.46 3.45 19.39
CA GLY A 203 -1.83 4.83 19.17
C GLY A 203 -0.95 5.82 19.90
N TYR A 204 -1.05 7.08 19.47
CA TYR A 204 -0.44 8.23 20.14
C TYR A 204 -1.57 9.12 20.70
N PRO A 205 -2.15 8.78 21.87
CA PRO A 205 -3.33 9.47 22.40
C PRO A 205 -3.06 10.93 22.81
N ASP A 206 -1.81 11.31 22.98
CA ASP A 206 -1.34 12.66 23.26
C ASP A 206 -1.07 13.49 22.00
N ALA A 207 -1.14 12.89 20.83
CA ALA A 207 -0.89 13.58 19.55
C ALA A 207 -2.16 14.31 19.10
N ASP A 208 -2.00 15.57 18.71
CA ASP A 208 -3.03 16.30 17.96
C ASP A 208 -3.08 15.73 16.52
N PRO A 209 -4.19 15.12 16.09
CA PRO A 209 -4.32 14.58 14.75
C PRO A 209 -4.18 15.65 13.65
N LEU A 210 -4.39 16.93 13.98
CA LEU A 210 -4.26 18.04 13.05
C LEU A 210 -2.85 18.67 13.04
N ASP A 211 -1.99 18.33 14.00
CA ASP A 211 -0.60 18.81 14.03
C ASP A 211 0.27 18.03 13.03
N ARG A 212 0.48 18.62 11.85
CA ARG A 212 1.34 18.05 10.80
C ARG A 212 2.85 18.12 11.13
N SER A 213 3.23 18.85 12.16
CA SER A 213 4.63 18.89 12.62
C SER A 213 4.99 17.68 13.49
N ASP A 214 4.02 17.03 14.12
CA ASP A 214 4.21 15.76 14.82
C ASP A 214 4.45 14.62 13.82
N LYS A 215 5.61 14.01 13.92
CA LYS A 215 6.09 12.98 13.00
C LYS A 215 5.89 11.53 13.51
N ARG A 216 5.13 11.34 14.57
CA ARG A 216 4.76 10.03 15.11
C ARG A 216 3.59 9.43 14.31
N TRP A 217 3.85 8.70 13.23
CA TRP A 217 2.85 8.15 12.33
C TRP A 217 2.86 6.63 12.30
N PHE A 218 1.68 6.03 12.12
CA PHE A 218 1.51 4.68 11.61
C PHE A 218 1.13 4.79 10.13
N ILE A 219 1.78 3.99 9.25
CA ILE A 219 1.53 4.11 7.81
C ILE A 219 1.11 2.77 7.21
N ALA A 220 2.02 1.85 6.95
CA ALA A 220 1.69 0.60 6.26
C ALA A 220 1.80 -0.61 7.20
N PRO A 221 0.68 -1.23 7.59
CA PRO A 221 0.68 -2.50 8.30
C PRO A 221 0.84 -3.68 7.33
N SER A 222 1.53 -4.75 7.76
CA SER A 222 1.62 -6.01 7.02
C SER A 222 1.84 -7.19 7.96
N TYR A 223 0.99 -8.21 7.89
CA TYR A 223 1.14 -9.43 8.69
C TYR A 223 2.20 -10.36 8.10
N LEU A 224 2.93 -11.03 8.99
CA LEU A 224 3.68 -12.24 8.71
C LEU A 224 2.75 -13.45 8.85
N ALA A 225 3.10 -14.58 8.24
CA ALA A 225 2.28 -15.80 8.31
C ALA A 225 2.14 -16.38 9.72
N ASP A 226 3.06 -16.03 10.62
CA ASP A 226 3.02 -16.45 12.04
C ASP A 226 2.15 -15.54 12.93
N GLY A 227 1.42 -14.59 12.35
CA GLY A 227 0.53 -13.67 13.06
C GLY A 227 1.20 -12.42 13.61
N ARG A 228 2.54 -12.30 13.57
CA ARG A 228 3.21 -11.04 13.90
C ARG A 228 2.85 -9.97 12.89
N LEU A 229 2.70 -8.74 13.37
CA LEU A 229 2.42 -7.59 12.52
C LEU A 229 3.66 -6.69 12.42
N MET A 230 3.98 -6.26 11.21
CA MET A 230 4.89 -5.17 10.93
C MET A 230 4.10 -3.92 10.61
N CYS A 231 4.58 -2.75 11.06
CA CYS A 231 4.01 -1.47 10.66
C CYS A 231 5.11 -0.43 10.47
N THR A 232 5.12 0.28 9.34
CA THR A 232 6.03 1.43 9.18
C THR A 232 5.54 2.61 10.03
N VAL A 233 6.49 3.26 10.71
CA VAL A 233 6.25 4.39 11.62
C VAL A 233 7.01 5.64 11.17
N ALA A 234 7.07 5.84 9.87
CA ALA A 234 7.70 6.95 9.17
C ALA A 234 9.25 7.01 9.22
N ASP A 235 9.88 6.82 10.35
CA ASP A 235 11.35 6.77 10.54
C ASP A 235 11.83 5.37 10.96
N GLY A 236 10.96 4.37 10.88
CA GLY A 236 11.27 3.01 11.29
C GLY A 236 10.23 1.98 10.92
N LEU A 237 10.47 0.78 11.43
CA LEU A 237 9.57 -0.36 11.37
C LEU A 237 9.31 -0.86 12.78
N ARG A 238 8.04 -0.92 13.18
CA ARG A 238 7.60 -1.52 14.45
C ARG A 238 7.06 -2.92 14.22
N ILE A 239 7.41 -3.85 15.10
CA ILE A 239 6.97 -5.24 15.07
C ILE A 239 6.15 -5.53 16.32
N TYR A 240 4.98 -6.11 16.12
CA TYR A 240 4.07 -6.55 17.17
C TYR A 240 4.01 -8.09 17.22
N ALA A 241 3.88 -8.65 18.41
CA ALA A 241 3.50 -10.04 18.61
C ALA A 241 2.04 -10.25 18.17
N GLU A 242 1.64 -11.50 18.01
CA GLU A 242 0.25 -11.89 17.73
C GLU A 242 -0.73 -11.35 18.79
N ASP A 243 -0.32 -11.24 20.05
CA ASP A 243 -1.13 -10.65 21.14
C ASP A 243 -1.16 -9.11 21.13
N GLY A 244 -0.57 -8.48 20.13
CA GLY A 244 -0.55 -7.02 19.93
C GLY A 244 0.51 -6.26 20.69
N LYS A 245 1.35 -6.93 21.48
CA LYS A 245 2.45 -6.25 22.18
C LYS A 245 3.58 -5.90 21.24
N THR A 246 4.13 -4.70 21.36
CA THR A 246 5.35 -4.31 20.65
C THR A 246 6.51 -5.22 21.07
N ILE A 247 7.11 -5.89 20.09
CA ILE A 247 8.28 -6.74 20.28
C ILE A 247 9.56 -5.94 20.01
N LYS A 248 9.53 -5.08 18.96
CA LYS A 248 10.71 -4.43 18.46
C LYS A 248 10.41 -3.17 17.69
N ASP A 249 11.24 -2.15 17.89
CA ASP A 249 11.35 -0.99 17.01
C ASP A 249 12.68 -1.06 16.26
N ILE A 250 12.64 -0.93 14.93
CA ILE A 250 13.80 -0.94 14.05
C ILE A 250 13.91 0.44 13.41
N PRO A 251 14.86 1.29 13.84
CA PRO A 251 15.05 2.59 13.23
C PRO A 251 15.58 2.43 11.79
N LEU A 252 15.04 3.21 10.86
CA LEU A 252 15.45 3.25 9.47
C LEU A 252 16.02 4.64 9.13
N PRO A 253 17.01 4.74 8.23
CA PRO A 253 17.62 6.01 7.86
C PRO A 253 16.63 6.98 7.21
N GLY A 254 16.56 8.19 7.74
CA GLY A 254 15.68 9.23 7.21
C GLY A 254 14.22 9.03 7.59
N TYR A 255 13.35 9.77 6.92
CA TYR A 255 11.92 9.86 7.19
C TYR A 255 11.14 9.57 5.91
N GLY A 256 9.92 9.02 6.04
CA GLY A 256 9.04 8.72 4.89
C GLY A 256 8.96 7.24 4.49
N TRP A 257 9.32 6.33 5.39
CA TRP A 257 9.10 4.89 5.19
C TRP A 257 7.60 4.61 5.27
N ALA A 258 6.99 4.30 4.13
CA ALA A 258 5.54 4.27 3.99
C ALA A 258 5.00 2.98 3.39
N GLN A 259 5.87 2.04 3.01
CA GLN A 259 5.46 0.75 2.45
C GLN A 259 6.25 -0.36 3.11
N VAL A 260 5.61 -1.50 3.37
CA VAL A 260 6.26 -2.71 3.88
C VAL A 260 5.55 -3.96 3.39
N THR A 261 6.33 -5.00 3.08
CA THR A 261 5.83 -6.33 2.76
C THR A 261 6.80 -7.38 3.30
N PRO A 262 6.35 -8.59 3.70
CA PRO A 262 7.26 -9.70 3.98
C PRO A 262 8.07 -10.08 2.75
N ASP A 263 9.30 -10.50 2.93
CA ASP A 263 10.05 -11.22 1.89
C ASP A 263 9.61 -12.70 1.83
N VAL A 264 10.06 -13.45 0.84
CA VAL A 264 9.67 -14.85 0.59
C VAL A 264 9.85 -15.75 1.83
N ASP A 265 10.96 -15.61 2.54
CA ASP A 265 11.26 -16.42 3.74
C ASP A 265 10.72 -15.82 5.04
N GLN A 266 10.09 -14.63 4.97
CA GLN A 266 9.50 -13.91 6.12
C GLN A 266 10.44 -13.61 7.30
N ARG A 267 11.72 -13.94 7.18
CA ARG A 267 12.78 -13.48 8.06
C ARG A 267 13.14 -12.03 7.77
N TYR A 268 12.91 -11.63 6.53
CA TYR A 268 13.16 -10.27 6.08
C TYR A 268 11.84 -9.57 5.76
N ALA A 269 11.85 -8.24 5.92
CA ALA A 269 10.87 -7.34 5.36
C ALA A 269 11.50 -6.54 4.23
N LEU A 270 10.71 -6.17 3.24
CA LEU A 270 11.06 -5.16 2.26
C LEU A 270 10.25 -3.90 2.57
N ALA A 271 10.91 -2.76 2.66
CA ALA A 271 10.28 -1.47 2.90
C ALA A 271 10.69 -0.45 1.86
N ALA A 272 9.81 0.51 1.57
CA ALA A 272 10.08 1.58 0.63
C ALA A 272 9.77 2.96 1.24
N ASN A 273 10.65 3.91 0.92
CA ASN A 273 10.53 5.29 1.37
C ASN A 273 9.91 6.13 0.24
N VAL A 274 8.72 6.67 0.50
CA VAL A 274 7.93 7.42 -0.48
C VAL A 274 8.60 8.71 -0.95
N TRP A 275 9.43 9.33 -0.11
CA TRP A 275 10.01 10.65 -0.43
C TRP A 275 11.45 10.61 -0.93
N THR A 276 12.15 9.51 -0.75
CA THR A 276 13.56 9.43 -1.15
C THR A 276 13.80 8.52 -2.36
N GLY A 277 12.84 7.63 -2.68
CA GLY A 277 13.04 6.62 -3.72
C GLY A 277 13.94 5.46 -3.26
N VAL A 278 14.19 5.32 -1.95
CA VAL A 278 14.97 4.23 -1.39
C VAL A 278 14.04 3.07 -1.03
N ALA A 279 14.41 1.86 -1.43
CA ALA A 279 13.83 0.63 -0.91
C ALA A 279 14.91 -0.21 -0.25
N ALA A 280 14.55 -0.99 0.78
CA ALA A 280 15.51 -1.73 1.59
C ALA A 280 14.98 -3.09 2.03
N ARG A 281 15.90 -4.06 2.17
CA ARG A 281 15.66 -5.33 2.85
C ARG A 281 16.16 -5.24 4.29
N ILE A 282 15.30 -5.62 5.22
CA ILE A 282 15.51 -5.51 6.66
C ILE A 282 15.50 -6.90 7.28
N ASP A 283 16.58 -7.32 7.95
CA ASP A 283 16.63 -8.54 8.76
C ASP A 283 15.82 -8.27 10.05
N LEU A 284 14.67 -8.93 10.19
CA LEU A 284 13.74 -8.71 11.30
C LEU A 284 14.31 -9.18 12.64
N ASP A 285 15.14 -10.25 12.63
CA ASP A 285 15.76 -10.77 13.84
C ASP A 285 16.88 -9.84 14.34
N LYS A 286 17.72 -9.36 13.43
CA LYS A 286 18.82 -8.46 13.78
C LYS A 286 18.39 -7.02 13.95
N GLY A 287 17.33 -6.60 13.27
CA GLY A 287 16.85 -5.21 13.25
C GLY A 287 17.77 -4.28 12.47
N VAL A 288 18.29 -4.74 11.33
CA VAL A 288 19.22 -3.97 10.49
C VAL A 288 18.86 -4.08 9.01
N ILE A 289 19.15 -3.03 8.26
CA ILE A 289 19.13 -3.08 6.81
C ILE A 289 20.29 -3.96 6.32
N THR A 290 19.99 -4.95 5.50
CA THR A 290 20.99 -5.82 4.87
C THR A 290 21.34 -5.38 3.47
N GLU A 291 20.37 -4.80 2.76
CA GLU A 291 20.51 -4.34 1.38
C GLU A 291 19.59 -3.13 1.15
N SER A 292 19.97 -2.26 0.26
CA SER A 292 19.12 -1.14 -0.16
C SER A 292 19.40 -0.74 -1.61
N ILE A 293 18.39 -0.17 -2.25
CA ILE A 293 18.50 0.42 -3.58
C ILE A 293 17.91 1.83 -3.57
N ASP A 294 18.54 2.75 -4.27
CA ASP A 294 17.96 4.05 -4.66
C ASP A 294 17.57 3.94 -6.14
N VAL A 295 16.30 4.05 -6.45
CA VAL A 295 15.81 3.94 -7.83
C VAL A 295 16.00 5.22 -8.63
N GLY A 296 16.67 6.22 -8.05
CA GLY A 296 17.15 7.39 -8.78
C GLY A 296 16.06 8.38 -9.18
N PHE A 297 14.96 8.45 -8.49
CA PHE A 297 13.93 9.45 -8.77
C PHE A 297 14.44 10.88 -8.51
N THR A 298 13.98 11.81 -9.34
CA THR A 298 14.29 13.23 -9.15
C THR A 298 13.41 13.81 -8.04
N ALA A 299 14.03 14.38 -7.00
CA ALA A 299 13.29 15.13 -6.00
C ALA A 299 12.69 16.41 -6.62
N PRO A 300 11.51 16.88 -6.15
CA PRO A 300 10.72 16.37 -5.02
C PRO A 300 9.78 15.22 -5.40
N ASN A 301 9.69 14.84 -6.63
CA ASN A 301 8.66 14.02 -7.24
C ASN A 301 9.02 12.54 -7.15
N ARG A 302 9.24 12.04 -5.93
CA ARG A 302 9.57 10.65 -5.65
C ARG A 302 8.42 10.04 -4.87
N SER A 303 7.80 9.01 -5.43
CA SER A 303 6.70 8.33 -4.76
C SER A 303 6.80 6.84 -4.99
N LEU A 304 7.56 6.15 -4.10
CA LEU A 304 7.46 4.71 -3.97
C LEU A 304 6.24 4.38 -3.13
N ALA A 305 5.11 4.18 -3.78
CA ALA A 305 3.81 4.07 -3.14
C ALA A 305 3.25 2.64 -3.12
N GLY A 306 3.96 1.67 -3.65
CA GLY A 306 3.62 0.26 -3.61
C GLY A 306 4.86 -0.61 -3.54
N ILE A 307 4.78 -1.72 -2.81
CA ILE A 307 5.81 -2.76 -2.78
C ILE A 307 5.16 -4.14 -2.69
N ALA A 308 5.64 -5.08 -3.51
CA ALA A 308 5.22 -6.47 -3.47
C ALA A 308 6.38 -7.41 -3.77
N VAL A 309 6.24 -8.66 -3.33
CA VAL A 309 7.18 -9.75 -3.64
C VAL A 309 6.40 -10.90 -4.25
N TYR A 310 6.93 -11.47 -5.32
CA TYR A 310 6.35 -12.67 -5.92
C TYR A 310 6.80 -13.92 -5.17
N THR A 311 5.88 -14.59 -4.51
CA THR A 311 6.15 -15.81 -3.72
C THR A 311 5.81 -17.09 -4.47
N GLY A 312 5.30 -16.99 -5.69
CA GLY A 312 4.80 -18.10 -6.49
C GLY A 312 3.27 -18.16 -6.52
N GLN A 313 2.71 -18.95 -7.41
CA GLN A 313 1.27 -19.19 -7.46
C GLN A 313 0.85 -20.10 -6.30
N GLY A 314 -0.21 -19.72 -5.57
CA GLY A 314 -0.79 -20.56 -4.52
C GLY A 314 0.03 -20.59 -3.21
N ALA A 315 0.87 -19.60 -2.94
CA ALA A 315 1.56 -19.44 -1.66
C ALA A 315 0.68 -18.74 -0.62
#